data_5f297c76a96f080d4c9541f0246c4b5a
#
_entry.id   5f297c76a96f080d4c9541f0246c4b5a
#
_cell.length_a   1.000
_cell.length_b   1.000
_cell.length_c   1.000
_cell.angle_alpha   90.00
_cell.angle_beta   90.00
_cell.angle_gamma   90.00
#
_symmetry.space_group_name_H-M   'P 1'
#
loop_
_entity.id
_entity.type
_entity.pdbx_description
1 polymer ?
#
loop_
_entity_poly.entity_id
_entity_poly.type
_entity_poly.pdbx_seq_one_letter_code
_entity_poly.pdbx_strand_id
1 'polypeptide(L)'
;MADDIEHLKVHKIHRPGEIVRREGARVSLGVLGQVESPPDVTEARGGTGEAVPTREDVLRELVIETLRGIHDPEIPLNIYDLGLIYGFTIDEAQNVEIAMTLTAPACPVAGMLVEQVAQKVGALPGVRTSRVELTWDPPWTKDRMSEDALLALGLL
;
A
#
# COMPACT_ATOMS: atom_id res chain seq x y z
N MET A 1 21.38 -5.65 24.79
CA MET A 1 20.26 -4.71 24.66
C MET A 1 19.70 -4.86 23.26
N ALA A 2 18.90 -5.86 23.10
CA ALA A 2 18.15 -6.15 21.91
C ALA A 2 16.75 -6.44 22.40
N ASP A 3 15.84 -5.50 22.23
CA ASP A 3 14.42 -5.69 22.44
C ASP A 3 13.72 -4.39 22.12
N ASP A 4 13.29 -4.25 20.87
CA ASP A 4 12.22 -3.34 20.50
C ASP A 4 11.87 -3.44 18.99
N ILE A 5 11.84 -4.68 18.46
CA ILE A 5 11.42 -4.90 17.07
C ILE A 5 10.07 -5.64 17.00
N GLU A 6 9.32 -5.69 18.09
CA GLU A 6 8.14 -6.57 18.18
C GLU A 6 6.79 -5.91 17.91
N HIS A 7 6.77 -4.70 17.38
CA HIS A 7 5.51 -4.01 17.07
C HIS A 7 5.38 -3.48 15.64
N LEU A 8 6.22 -3.94 14.72
CA LEU A 8 6.02 -3.67 13.30
C LEU A 8 5.01 -4.67 12.74
N LYS A 9 3.74 -4.32 12.76
CA LYS A 9 2.72 -5.00 11.96
C LYS A 9 3.04 -4.76 10.48
N VAL A 10 3.84 -5.65 9.92
CA VAL A 10 4.09 -5.69 8.48
C VAL A 10 2.77 -6.05 7.79
N HIS A 11 2.09 -5.06 7.26
CA HIS A 11 1.00 -5.32 6.35
C HIS A 11 1.59 -5.88 5.06
N LYS A 12 1.47 -7.20 4.87
CA LYS A 12 1.78 -7.85 3.60
C LYS A 12 1.04 -7.11 2.49
N ILE A 13 1.77 -6.58 1.52
CA ILE A 13 1.15 -6.07 0.32
C ILE A 13 0.48 -7.23 -0.38
N HIS A 14 -0.83 -7.12 -0.53
CA HIS A 14 -1.62 -7.99 -1.38
C HIS A 14 -1.28 -7.70 -2.84
N ARG A 15 -1.22 -8.75 -3.63
CA ARG A 15 -1.09 -8.65 -5.09
C ARG A 15 -2.17 -7.75 -5.64
N PRO A 16 -1.90 -6.91 -6.66
CA PRO A 16 -2.96 -6.16 -7.34
C PRO A 16 -4.00 -7.15 -7.88
N GLY A 17 -5.23 -7.08 -7.37
CA GLY A 17 -6.32 -7.95 -7.77
C GLY A 17 -7.02 -8.76 -6.66
N GLU A 18 -6.47 -8.82 -5.45
CA GLU A 18 -7.10 -9.54 -4.35
C GLU A 18 -7.93 -8.61 -3.46
N ILE A 19 -9.25 -8.70 -3.59
CA ILE A 19 -10.21 -7.96 -2.78
C ILE A 19 -10.32 -8.64 -1.40
N VAL A 20 -9.72 -8.05 -0.39
CA VAL A 20 -9.91 -8.50 0.99
C VAL A 20 -11.29 -8.10 1.48
N ARG A 21 -12.19 -9.05 1.60
CA ARG A 21 -13.45 -8.85 2.32
C ARG A 21 -13.15 -8.72 3.81
N ARG A 22 -13.34 -7.53 4.35
CA ARG A 22 -13.38 -7.33 5.80
C ARG A 22 -14.66 -7.97 6.34
N GLU A 23 -14.53 -9.06 7.07
CA GLU A 23 -15.61 -9.60 7.90
C GLU A 23 -15.85 -8.71 9.10
N GLY A 24 -17.14 -8.45 9.30
CA GLY A 24 -17.70 -7.44 10.16
C GLY A 24 -17.37 -7.50 11.64
N ALA A 25 -17.15 -6.36 12.19
CA ALA A 25 -17.29 -6.11 13.61
C ALA A 25 -18.77 -6.13 13.99
N ARG A 26 -19.18 -7.12 14.78
CA ARG A 26 -20.48 -7.14 15.42
C ARG A 26 -20.50 -6.11 16.54
N VAL A 27 -21.24 -5.04 16.33
CA VAL A 27 -21.60 -4.14 17.41
C VAL A 27 -22.87 -4.69 18.06
N SER A 28 -22.75 -5.09 19.31
CA SER A 28 -23.87 -5.49 20.15
C SER A 28 -24.53 -4.23 20.71
N LEU A 29 -25.74 -3.96 20.28
CA LEU A 29 -26.57 -2.92 20.91
C LEU A 29 -27.51 -3.55 21.92
N GLY A 30 -27.31 -3.18 23.17
CA GLY A 30 -28.29 -3.40 24.25
C GLY A 30 -29.38 -2.32 24.25
N VAL A 31 -30.52 -2.79 24.30
CA VAL A 31 -31.94 -2.46 24.54
C VAL A 31 -32.23 -1.26 25.45
N LEU A 32 -33.19 -0.48 25.09
CA LEU A 32 -34.51 -0.13 25.70
C LEU A 32 -34.91 1.33 25.46
N GLY A 33 -36.14 1.48 24.94
CA GLY A 33 -36.85 2.74 24.96
C GLY A 33 -37.83 2.89 23.81
N GLN A 34 -39.09 2.42 24.08
CA GLN A 34 -40.26 2.65 23.22
C GLN A 34 -40.59 4.12 23.15
N VAL A 35 -40.95 4.62 21.95
CA VAL A 35 -42.08 5.54 21.74
C VAL A 35 -42.37 5.61 20.23
N GLU A 36 -43.58 5.22 19.91
CA GLU A 36 -44.53 5.59 18.83
C GLU A 36 -44.09 6.16 17.50
N SER A 37 -44.56 5.46 16.46
CA SER A 37 -44.72 5.90 15.08
C SER A 37 -45.88 6.90 14.90
N PRO A 38 -46.13 7.56 13.76
CA PRO A 38 -45.73 7.42 12.40
C PRO A 38 -45.62 8.77 11.65
N PRO A 39 -45.69 8.95 10.33
CA PRO A 39 -45.89 8.00 9.24
C PRO A 39 -44.87 8.11 8.05
N ASP A 40 -44.83 7.00 7.32
CA ASP A 40 -44.71 6.87 5.87
C ASP A 40 -44.27 8.08 5.03
N VAL A 41 -43.06 7.99 4.52
CA VAL A 41 -42.71 8.48 3.19
C VAL A 41 -41.73 7.49 2.55
N THR A 42 -42.32 6.71 1.72
CA THR A 42 -41.80 6.08 0.51
C THR A 42 -40.38 6.42 0.10
N GLU A 43 -39.70 5.32 -0.17
CA GLU A 43 -38.72 5.15 -1.26
C GLU A 43 -37.39 5.85 -1.17
N ALA A 44 -36.54 4.96 -1.18
CA ALA A 44 -35.58 4.84 -2.26
C ALA A 44 -34.14 5.03 -1.95
N ARG A 45 -33.54 4.08 -2.39
CA ARG A 45 -32.18 4.01 -2.93
C ARG A 45 -31.14 3.62 -1.91
N GLY A 46 -30.86 2.33 -2.05
CA GLY A 46 -29.60 1.76 -1.67
C GLY A 46 -28.46 2.68 -2.04
N GLY A 47 -28.05 3.48 -1.09
CA GLY A 47 -26.75 4.09 -1.11
C GLY A 47 -25.77 2.98 -0.78
N THR A 48 -25.06 2.47 -1.76
CA THR A 48 -23.77 1.87 -1.53
C THR A 48 -22.96 2.94 -0.79
N GLY A 49 -22.84 2.78 0.52
CA GLY A 49 -22.02 3.66 1.34
C GLY A 49 -20.58 3.52 0.88
N GLU A 50 -20.19 4.31 -0.09
CA GLU A 50 -18.79 4.57 -0.37
C GLU A 50 -18.24 5.19 0.91
N ALA A 51 -17.49 4.39 1.65
CA ALA A 51 -16.78 4.87 2.81
C ALA A 51 -15.89 6.03 2.33
N VAL A 52 -16.12 7.21 2.90
CA VAL A 52 -15.28 8.37 2.62
C VAL A 52 -13.83 7.97 2.90
N PRO A 53 -12.92 8.10 1.93
CA PRO A 53 -11.54 7.68 2.12
C PRO A 53 -10.93 8.42 3.30
N THR A 54 -10.30 7.69 4.17
CA THR A 54 -9.59 8.28 5.30
C THR A 54 -8.34 9.02 4.81
N ARG A 55 -7.80 9.89 5.64
CA ARG A 55 -6.54 10.58 5.32
C ARG A 55 -5.40 9.58 5.05
N GLU A 56 -5.40 8.46 5.75
CA GLU A 56 -4.43 7.39 5.53
C GLU A 56 -4.64 6.72 4.17
N ASP A 57 -5.89 6.48 3.77
CA ASP A 57 -6.19 5.88 2.46
C ASP A 57 -5.70 6.78 1.32
N VAL A 58 -5.94 8.08 1.43
CA VAL A 58 -5.46 9.06 0.44
C VAL A 58 -3.94 9.08 0.37
N LEU A 59 -3.28 9.08 1.53
CA LEU A 59 -1.82 9.08 1.56
C LEU A 59 -1.23 7.78 0.99
N ARG A 60 -1.87 6.65 1.27
CA ARG A 60 -1.51 5.34 0.71
C ARG A 60 -1.58 5.34 -0.82
N GLU A 61 -2.64 5.88 -1.39
CA GLU A 61 -2.78 6.01 -2.84
C GLU A 61 -1.69 6.91 -3.45
N LEU A 62 -1.39 8.03 -2.81
CA LEU A 62 -0.32 8.93 -3.26
C LEU A 62 1.05 8.26 -3.24
N VAL A 63 1.33 7.44 -2.23
CA VAL A 63 2.58 6.66 -2.16
C VAL A 63 2.64 5.66 -3.31
N ILE A 64 1.57 4.91 -3.58
CA ILE A 64 1.52 3.94 -4.69
C ILE A 64 1.71 4.63 -6.03
N GLU A 65 1.01 5.74 -6.27
CA GLU A 65 1.14 6.51 -7.50
C GLU A 65 2.56 7.05 -7.69
N THR A 66 3.18 7.52 -6.61
CA THR A 66 4.58 7.98 -6.64
C THR A 66 5.53 6.85 -6.99
N LEU A 67 5.34 5.66 -6.40
CA LEU A 67 6.16 4.48 -6.70
C LEU A 67 6.00 4.00 -8.14
N ARG A 68 4.80 4.11 -8.71
CA ARG A 68 4.54 3.85 -10.14
C ARG A 68 5.18 4.88 -11.06
N GLY A 69 5.46 6.06 -10.57
CA GLY A 69 6.19 7.10 -11.30
C GLY A 69 7.71 6.92 -11.31
N ILE A 70 8.26 5.91 -10.61
CA ILE A 70 9.69 5.63 -10.56
C ILE A 70 9.98 4.41 -11.41
N HIS A 71 10.88 4.55 -12.38
CA HIS A 71 11.25 3.49 -13.30
C HIS A 71 12.63 2.93 -12.98
N ASP A 72 12.79 1.64 -13.20
CA ASP A 72 14.10 0.99 -13.17
C ASP A 72 14.96 1.50 -14.34
N PRO A 73 16.23 1.82 -14.14
CA PRO A 73 17.07 2.34 -15.22
C PRO A 73 17.43 1.29 -16.29
N GLU A 74 17.34 0.01 -15.95
CA GLU A 74 17.69 -1.09 -16.87
C GLU A 74 16.45 -1.70 -17.53
N ILE A 75 15.32 -1.71 -16.84
CA ILE A 75 14.06 -2.26 -17.32
C ILE A 75 13.05 -1.12 -17.50
N PRO A 76 12.48 -0.90 -18.70
CA PRO A 76 11.60 0.23 -18.97
C PRO A 76 10.21 0.06 -18.33
N LEU A 77 10.20 -0.29 -17.07
CA LEU A 77 8.99 -0.48 -16.24
C LEU A 77 9.17 0.21 -14.90
N ASN A 78 8.05 0.57 -14.31
CA ASN A 78 8.08 1.15 -12.97
C ASN A 78 8.36 0.09 -11.89
N ILE A 79 8.96 0.51 -10.81
CA ILE A 79 9.41 -0.37 -9.72
C ILE A 79 8.26 -1.05 -8.97
N TYR A 80 7.06 -0.45 -8.99
CA TYR A 80 5.89 -1.02 -8.35
C TYR A 80 5.36 -2.23 -9.13
N ASP A 81 5.16 -2.08 -10.43
CA ASP A 81 4.69 -3.15 -11.31
C ASP A 81 5.75 -4.23 -11.56
N LEU A 82 7.04 -3.88 -11.46
CA LEU A 82 8.14 -4.85 -11.40
C LEU A 82 8.12 -5.72 -10.15
N GLY A 83 7.32 -5.35 -9.12
CA GLY A 83 7.27 -6.07 -7.86
C GLY A 83 8.53 -5.89 -7.00
N LEU A 84 9.24 -4.78 -7.16
CA LEU A 84 10.40 -4.44 -6.33
C LEU A 84 9.99 -3.91 -4.96
N ILE A 85 8.76 -3.43 -4.81
CA ILE A 85 8.24 -2.98 -3.53
C ILE A 85 7.58 -4.16 -2.82
N TYR A 86 8.16 -4.56 -1.69
CA TYR A 86 7.63 -5.69 -0.90
C TYR A 86 6.56 -5.24 0.08
N GLY A 87 6.61 -4.00 0.51
CA GLY A 87 5.64 -3.44 1.41
C GLY A 87 5.96 -2.02 1.80
N PHE A 88 4.97 -1.33 2.33
CA PHE A 88 5.19 -0.09 3.05
C PHE A 88 4.17 0.07 4.18
N THR A 89 4.55 0.78 5.20
CA THR A 89 3.72 1.14 6.35
C THR A 89 3.69 2.63 6.50
N ILE A 90 2.59 3.14 7.00
CA ILE A 90 2.43 4.54 7.37
C ILE A 90 2.02 4.54 8.83
N ASP A 91 2.79 5.20 9.68
CA ASP A 91 2.47 5.30 11.09
C ASP A 91 1.56 6.51 11.40
N GLU A 92 1.09 6.61 12.63
CA GLU A 92 0.22 7.70 13.07
C GLU A 92 0.89 9.09 12.96
N ALA A 93 2.22 9.13 13.01
CA ALA A 93 3.01 10.34 12.83
C ALA A 93 3.29 10.66 11.35
N GLN A 94 2.73 9.86 10.43
CA GLN A 94 2.90 9.99 8.97
C GLN A 94 4.35 9.75 8.50
N ASN A 95 5.08 8.92 9.21
CA ASN A 95 6.32 8.37 8.70
C ASN A 95 6.01 7.17 7.80
N VAL A 96 6.66 7.13 6.66
CA VAL A 96 6.51 6.06 5.67
C VAL A 96 7.75 5.19 5.68
N GLU A 97 7.59 3.91 5.96
CA GLU A 97 8.67 2.92 5.85
C GLU A 97 8.37 2.00 4.68
N ILE A 98 9.32 1.85 3.78
CA ILE A 98 9.18 1.09 2.54
C ILE A 98 10.21 -0.04 2.56
N ALA A 99 9.73 -1.28 2.43
CA ALA A 99 10.57 -2.44 2.17
C ALA A 99 10.64 -2.69 0.67
N MET A 100 11.83 -2.62 0.10
CA MET A 100 12.03 -2.86 -1.32
C MET A 100 13.21 -3.81 -1.59
N THR A 101 13.24 -4.35 -2.77
CA THR A 101 14.34 -5.15 -3.28
C THR A 101 14.80 -4.64 -4.63
N LEU A 102 15.77 -5.30 -5.21
CA LEU A 102 16.29 -5.05 -6.55
C LEU A 102 16.34 -6.35 -7.34
N THR A 103 16.43 -6.25 -8.65
CA THR A 103 16.50 -7.42 -9.53
C THR A 103 17.82 -8.20 -9.39
N ALA A 104 18.86 -7.53 -8.91
CA ALA A 104 20.16 -8.16 -8.63
C ALA A 104 20.89 -7.48 -7.46
N PRO A 105 21.56 -8.26 -6.58
CA PRO A 105 22.24 -7.72 -5.41
C PRO A 105 23.46 -6.85 -5.71
N ALA A 106 24.04 -6.96 -6.87
CA ALA A 106 25.26 -6.24 -7.29
C ALA A 106 24.97 -5.05 -8.25
N CYS A 107 23.75 -4.53 -8.24
CA CYS A 107 23.40 -3.41 -9.12
C CYS A 107 24.09 -2.11 -8.65
N PRO A 108 24.96 -1.50 -9.45
CA PRO A 108 25.66 -0.26 -9.06
C PRO A 108 24.74 0.93 -8.87
N VAL A 109 23.54 0.87 -9.42
CA VAL A 109 22.50 1.92 -9.28
C VAL A 109 21.57 1.70 -8.09
N ALA A 110 21.79 0.65 -7.30
CA ALA A 110 20.97 0.31 -6.13
C ALA A 110 20.79 1.50 -5.18
N GLY A 111 21.88 2.16 -4.82
CA GLY A 111 21.86 3.31 -3.93
C GLY A 111 21.06 4.48 -4.49
N MET A 112 21.19 4.75 -5.77
CA MET A 112 20.47 5.85 -6.44
C MET A 112 18.96 5.59 -6.47
N LEU A 113 18.54 4.36 -6.74
CA LEU A 113 17.11 4.02 -6.79
C LEU A 113 16.47 4.10 -5.40
N VAL A 114 17.13 3.57 -4.38
CA VAL A 114 16.70 3.67 -2.98
C VAL A 114 16.56 5.13 -2.55
N GLU A 115 17.56 5.95 -2.86
CA GLU A 115 17.52 7.37 -2.54
C GLU A 115 16.42 8.10 -3.29
N GLN A 116 16.21 7.81 -4.56
CA GLN A 116 15.14 8.37 -5.37
C GLN A 116 13.76 8.04 -4.78
N VAL A 117 13.54 6.81 -4.33
CA VAL A 117 12.30 6.39 -3.67
C VAL A 117 12.10 7.17 -2.38
N ALA A 118 13.12 7.23 -1.53
CA ALA A 118 13.05 7.95 -0.26
C ALA A 118 12.74 9.44 -0.46
N GLN A 119 13.40 10.08 -1.42
CA GLN A 119 13.19 11.50 -1.72
C GLN A 119 11.80 11.79 -2.27
N LYS A 120 11.35 11.01 -3.27
CA LYS A 120 10.05 11.24 -3.91
C LYS A 120 8.88 10.99 -2.95
N VAL A 121 8.95 9.92 -2.16
CA VAL A 121 7.91 9.65 -1.15
C VAL A 121 7.98 10.65 -0.01
N GLY A 122 9.18 11.02 0.43
CA GLY A 122 9.36 12.05 1.48
C GLY A 122 8.88 13.45 1.08
N ALA A 123 8.80 13.75 -0.22
CA ALA A 123 8.30 15.02 -0.74
C ALA A 123 6.76 15.08 -0.85
N LEU A 124 6.07 13.97 -0.60
CA LEU A 124 4.60 13.94 -0.67
C LEU A 124 3.96 14.78 0.43
N PRO A 125 2.89 15.52 0.11
CA PRO A 125 2.13 16.24 1.11
C PRO A 125 1.51 15.25 2.10
N GLY A 126 1.77 15.46 3.38
CA GLY A 126 1.27 14.59 4.44
C GLY A 126 2.27 13.51 4.87
N VAL A 127 3.41 13.36 4.22
CA VAL A 127 4.52 12.53 4.69
C VAL A 127 5.45 13.37 5.55
N ARG A 128 5.75 12.87 6.73
CA ARG A 128 6.70 13.52 7.65
C ARG A 128 8.13 13.08 7.37
N THR A 129 8.33 11.78 7.26
CA THR A 129 9.61 11.18 6.91
C THR A 129 9.40 9.98 6.01
N SER A 130 10.36 9.67 5.17
CA SER A 130 10.38 8.47 4.36
C SER A 130 11.67 7.71 4.60
N ARG A 131 11.56 6.42 4.86
CA ARG A 131 12.68 5.50 5.03
C ARG A 131 12.51 4.33 4.10
N VAL A 132 13.58 3.94 3.44
CA VAL A 132 13.60 2.76 2.55
C VAL A 132 14.57 1.75 3.12
N GLU A 133 14.09 0.53 3.28
CA GLU A 133 14.88 -0.63 3.70
C GLU A 133 15.02 -1.59 2.53
N LEU A 134 16.27 -1.96 2.21
CA LEU A 134 16.58 -2.98 1.23
C LEU A 134 16.51 -4.36 1.86
N THR A 135 15.69 -5.23 1.29
CA THR A 135 15.59 -6.63 1.68
C THR A 135 15.89 -7.55 0.51
N TRP A 136 16.54 -8.67 0.78
CA TRP A 136 16.88 -9.69 -0.20
C TRP A 136 16.16 -11.01 0.05
N ASP A 137 15.33 -11.04 1.07
CA ASP A 137 14.56 -12.21 1.46
C ASP A 137 13.05 -11.87 1.54
N PRO A 138 12.23 -12.58 0.77
CA PRO A 138 12.58 -13.55 -0.27
C PRO A 138 13.23 -12.89 -1.50
N PRO A 139 14.06 -13.62 -2.29
CA PRO A 139 14.67 -13.04 -3.48
C PRO A 139 13.61 -12.65 -4.52
N TRP A 140 13.92 -11.62 -5.29
CA TRP A 140 13.04 -11.19 -6.37
C TRP A 140 12.96 -12.26 -7.47
N THR A 141 11.74 -12.50 -7.95
CA THR A 141 11.46 -13.36 -9.10
C THR A 141 10.44 -12.70 -10.01
N LYS A 142 10.39 -13.10 -11.27
CA LYS A 142 9.43 -12.58 -12.25
C LYS A 142 7.96 -12.77 -11.82
N ASP A 143 7.69 -13.77 -10.97
CA ASP A 143 6.34 -14.01 -10.45
C ASP A 143 5.80 -12.89 -9.56
N ARG A 144 6.67 -11.94 -9.18
CA ARG A 144 6.29 -10.75 -8.42
C ARG A 144 5.82 -9.59 -9.28
N MET A 145 6.04 -9.69 -10.59
CA MET A 145 5.61 -8.67 -11.53
C MET A 145 4.09 -8.65 -11.65
N SER A 146 3.54 -7.48 -11.93
CA SER A 146 2.14 -7.36 -12.30
C SER A 146 1.89 -8.01 -13.66
N GLU A 147 0.64 -8.38 -13.92
CA GLU A 147 0.25 -8.95 -15.20
C GLU A 147 0.55 -7.99 -16.37
N ASP A 148 0.30 -6.69 -16.16
CA ASP A 148 0.61 -5.65 -17.14
C ASP A 148 2.11 -5.55 -17.43
N ALA A 149 2.95 -5.71 -16.39
CA ALA A 149 4.41 -5.72 -16.55
C ALA A 149 4.89 -6.95 -17.33
N LEU A 150 4.32 -8.12 -17.06
CA LEU A 150 4.63 -9.35 -17.80
C LEU A 150 4.23 -9.22 -19.27
N LEU A 151 3.06 -8.64 -19.55
CA LEU A 151 2.56 -8.38 -20.90
C LEU A 151 3.48 -7.39 -21.64
N ALA A 152 3.87 -6.31 -20.99
CA ALA A 152 4.75 -5.29 -21.57
C ALA A 152 6.15 -5.85 -21.95
N LEU A 153 6.60 -6.87 -21.23
CA LEU A 153 7.88 -7.56 -21.53
C LEU A 153 7.71 -8.77 -22.45
N GLY A 154 6.48 -9.09 -22.88
CA GLY A 154 6.21 -10.25 -23.71
C GLY A 154 6.47 -11.59 -23.01
N LEU A 155 6.21 -11.65 -21.71
CA LEU A 155 6.41 -12.84 -20.88
C LEU A 155 5.11 -13.59 -20.56
N LEU A 156 3.99 -13.10 -21.07
CA LEU A 156 2.68 -13.77 -21.10
C LEU A 156 2.37 -14.30 -22.48
#